data_1ee3d5a219ecba0aced1cb790b0c2077
#
_entry.id   1ee3d5a219ecba0aced1cb790b0c2077
#
_cell.length_a   1.000
_cell.length_b   1.000
_cell.length_c   1.000
_cell.angle_alpha   90.00
_cell.angle_beta   90.00
_cell.angle_gamma   90.00
#
_symmetry.space_group_name_H-M   'P 1'
#
loop_
_entity.id
_entity.type
_entity.pdbx_description
1 polymer ?
#
loop_
_entity_poly.entity_id
_entity_poly.type
_entity_poly.pdbx_seq_one_letter_code
_entity_poly.pdbx_strand_id
1 'polypeptide(L)'
;MLRGMVVALMLFSLTSGADARVVLRDYIAAAKDEKARNVLKIYLSGVIDGIIYFDAALAIEGRQRLFCKPDDLALTFDQAEDIMMREAQDMKDVVGGPGDYPVSTLLIGGLEDTSPCQH
;
A
#
# COMPACT_ATOMS: atom_id res chain seq x y z
N MET A 1 36.71 -47.65 -2.29
CA MET A 1 36.43 -46.62 -3.31
C MET A 1 35.18 -45.84 -2.88
N LEU A 2 35.37 -44.76 -2.17
CA LEU A 2 34.29 -43.85 -1.86
C LEU A 2 34.21 -42.82 -2.96
N ARG A 3 33.26 -43.01 -3.86
CA ARG A 3 32.84 -41.94 -4.78
C ARG A 3 31.94 -41.00 -3.97
N GLY A 4 32.57 -39.96 -3.47
CA GLY A 4 31.83 -38.88 -2.88
C GLY A 4 30.91 -38.22 -3.91
N MET A 5 29.65 -38.54 -3.80
CA MET A 5 28.61 -37.84 -4.49
C MET A 5 28.41 -36.52 -3.74
N VAL A 6 29.15 -35.51 -4.17
CA VAL A 6 28.91 -34.14 -3.76
C VAL A 6 27.58 -33.75 -4.37
N VAL A 7 26.51 -33.98 -3.62
CA VAL A 7 25.26 -33.32 -3.88
C VAL A 7 25.50 -31.85 -3.54
N ALA A 8 25.87 -31.08 -4.57
CA ALA A 8 25.80 -29.65 -4.49
C ALA A 8 24.33 -29.33 -4.28
N LEU A 9 23.93 -29.16 -3.00
CA LEU A 9 22.75 -28.43 -2.66
C LEU A 9 23.00 -27.02 -3.20
N MET A 10 22.57 -26.78 -4.42
CA MET A 10 22.28 -25.45 -4.85
C MET A 10 21.10 -24.99 -3.98
N LEU A 11 21.43 -24.46 -2.83
CA LEU A 11 20.59 -23.52 -2.15
C LEU A 11 20.42 -22.37 -3.14
N PHE A 12 19.40 -22.52 -3.97
CA PHE A 12 18.78 -21.36 -4.57
C PHE A 12 18.35 -20.51 -3.37
N SER A 13 19.23 -19.68 -2.92
CA SER A 13 18.85 -18.50 -2.19
C SER A 13 17.95 -17.74 -3.16
N LEU A 14 16.68 -18.05 -3.11
CA LEU A 14 15.63 -17.20 -3.60
C LEU A 14 15.65 -15.95 -2.73
N THR A 15 16.71 -15.17 -2.86
CA THR A 15 16.64 -13.76 -2.60
C THR A 15 15.81 -13.18 -3.73
N SER A 16 14.57 -13.63 -3.82
CA SER A 16 13.58 -12.91 -4.57
C SER A 16 13.42 -11.59 -3.83
N GLY A 17 14.03 -10.54 -4.33
CA GLY A 17 13.65 -9.19 -4.02
C GLY A 17 12.26 -8.90 -4.60
N ALA A 18 11.33 -9.86 -4.46
CA ALA A 18 9.93 -9.67 -4.69
C ALA A 18 9.42 -8.84 -3.52
N ASP A 19 9.73 -7.57 -3.57
CA ASP A 19 9.08 -6.58 -2.76
C ASP A 19 7.61 -6.60 -3.20
N ALA A 20 6.73 -7.19 -2.37
CA ALA A 20 5.30 -7.25 -2.63
C ALA A 20 4.63 -5.88 -2.57
N ARG A 21 5.41 -4.83 -2.32
CA ARG A 21 4.92 -3.45 -2.27
C ARG A 21 4.68 -2.94 -3.69
N VAL A 22 3.49 -2.46 -3.92
CA VAL A 22 3.17 -1.71 -5.13
C VAL A 22 3.53 -0.24 -4.89
N VAL A 23 4.51 0.24 -5.62
CA VAL A 23 4.89 1.66 -5.59
C VAL A 23 4.04 2.46 -6.57
N LEU A 24 3.92 3.77 -6.34
CA LEU A 24 3.05 4.62 -7.15
C LEU A 24 3.37 4.58 -8.65
N ARG A 25 4.65 4.58 -9.01
CA ARG A 25 5.07 4.51 -10.41
C ARG A 25 4.51 3.28 -11.12
N ASP A 26 4.63 2.13 -10.49
CA ASP A 26 4.15 0.86 -11.05
C ASP A 26 2.61 0.81 -11.05
N TYR A 27 1.98 1.39 -10.04
CA TYR A 27 0.53 1.53 -9.99
C TYR A 27 0.00 2.34 -11.17
N ILE A 28 0.58 3.52 -11.42
CA ILE A 28 0.18 4.40 -12.53
C ILE A 28 0.37 3.70 -13.87
N ALA A 29 1.50 3.00 -14.06
CA ALA A 29 1.78 2.26 -15.29
C ALA A 29 0.76 1.13 -15.52
N ALA A 30 0.47 0.35 -14.49
CA ALA A 30 -0.49 -0.75 -14.55
C ALA A 30 -1.94 -0.28 -14.74
N ALA A 31 -2.30 0.88 -14.19
CA ALA A 31 -3.65 1.43 -14.30
C ALA A 31 -4.07 1.80 -15.74
N LYS A 32 -3.11 1.88 -16.66
CA LYS A 32 -3.36 2.13 -18.09
C LYS A 32 -3.89 0.90 -18.85
N ASP A 33 -3.67 -0.29 -18.30
CA ASP A 33 -4.16 -1.54 -18.84
C ASP A 33 -5.40 -1.99 -18.07
N GLU A 34 -6.49 -2.33 -18.78
CA GLU A 34 -7.78 -2.67 -18.17
C GLU A 34 -7.69 -3.89 -17.24
N LYS A 35 -7.00 -4.95 -17.69
CA LYS A 35 -6.83 -6.18 -16.89
C LYS A 35 -6.01 -5.91 -15.64
N ALA A 36 -4.90 -5.19 -15.78
CA ALA A 36 -4.05 -4.82 -14.65
C ALA A 36 -4.80 -3.88 -13.69
N ARG A 37 -5.62 -2.96 -14.20
CA ARG A 37 -6.46 -2.11 -13.38
C ARG A 37 -7.44 -2.90 -12.51
N ASN A 38 -8.03 -3.97 -13.03
CA ASN A 38 -8.90 -4.85 -12.24
C ASN A 38 -8.15 -5.56 -11.11
N VAL A 39 -6.90 -5.96 -11.35
CA VAL A 39 -6.03 -6.52 -10.30
C VAL A 39 -5.70 -5.45 -9.25
N LEU A 40 -5.42 -4.23 -9.68
CA LEU A 40 -5.18 -3.11 -8.77
C LEU A 40 -6.39 -2.80 -7.89
N LYS A 41 -7.61 -2.93 -8.40
CA LYS A 41 -8.83 -2.77 -7.59
C LYS A 41 -8.89 -3.78 -6.46
N ILE A 42 -8.59 -5.03 -6.74
CA ILE A 42 -8.54 -6.09 -5.72
C ILE A 42 -7.45 -5.80 -4.70
N TYR A 43 -6.26 -5.43 -5.17
CA TYR A 43 -5.13 -5.08 -4.30
C TYR A 43 -5.47 -3.90 -3.39
N LEU A 44 -5.93 -2.80 -3.95
CA LEU A 44 -6.24 -1.60 -3.19
C LEU A 44 -7.39 -1.82 -2.21
N SER A 45 -8.40 -2.60 -2.58
CA SER A 45 -9.48 -2.99 -1.69
C SER A 45 -8.96 -3.75 -0.47
N GLY A 46 -8.00 -4.65 -0.65
CA GLY A 46 -7.34 -5.34 0.45
C GLY A 46 -6.53 -4.39 1.35
N VAL A 47 -5.85 -3.42 0.76
CA VAL A 47 -5.12 -2.38 1.51
C VAL A 47 -6.10 -1.54 2.34
N ILE A 48 -7.21 -1.11 1.75
CA ILE A 48 -8.26 -0.35 2.44
C ILE A 48 -8.80 -1.14 3.63
N ASP A 49 -9.16 -2.39 3.42
CA ASP A 49 -9.69 -3.26 4.48
C ASP A 49 -8.68 -3.43 5.62
N GLY A 50 -7.41 -3.63 5.29
CA GLY A 50 -6.33 -3.73 6.27
C GLY A 50 -6.15 -2.46 7.08
N ILE A 51 -6.19 -1.30 6.44
CA ILE A 51 -6.07 0.01 7.11
C ILE A 51 -7.26 0.25 8.04
N ILE A 52 -8.48 0.01 7.57
CA ILE A 52 -9.70 0.17 8.38
C ILE A 52 -9.68 -0.75 9.59
N TYR A 53 -9.32 -2.02 9.38
CA TYR A 53 -9.23 -2.99 10.47
C TYR A 53 -8.18 -2.59 11.52
N PHE A 54 -7.01 -2.18 11.08
CA PHE A 54 -5.94 -1.74 11.98
C PHE A 54 -6.34 -0.49 12.77
N ASP A 55 -6.95 0.49 12.11
CA ASP A 55 -7.44 1.71 12.77
C ASP A 55 -8.52 1.39 13.83
N ALA A 56 -9.45 0.48 13.50
CA ALA A 56 -10.45 0.01 14.45
C ALA A 56 -9.81 -0.72 15.65
N ALA A 57 -8.79 -1.53 15.43
CA ALA A 57 -8.06 -2.21 16.49
C ALA A 57 -7.37 -1.22 17.43
N LEU A 58 -6.76 -0.15 16.90
CA LEU A 58 -6.18 0.92 17.71
C LEU A 58 -7.24 1.58 18.61
N ALA A 59 -8.43 1.85 18.05
CA ALA A 59 -9.53 2.45 18.80
C ALA A 59 -10.01 1.54 19.95
N ILE A 60 -10.14 0.24 19.71
CA ILE A 60 -10.55 -0.76 20.71
C ILE A 60 -9.52 -0.82 21.86
N GLU A 61 -8.24 -0.72 21.53
CA GLU A 61 -7.16 -0.74 22.52
C GLU A 61 -6.99 0.61 23.25
N GLY A 62 -7.79 1.61 22.95
CA GLY A 62 -7.67 2.95 23.51
C GLY A 62 -6.42 3.71 23.04
N ARG A 63 -5.84 3.28 21.93
CA ARG A 63 -4.68 3.92 21.32
C ARG A 63 -5.11 5.00 20.32
N GLN A 64 -4.20 5.90 19.99
CA GLN A 64 -4.44 6.93 19.00
C GLN A 64 -4.74 6.31 17.63
N ARG A 65 -5.86 6.71 17.04
CA ARG A 65 -6.27 6.28 15.69
C ARG A 65 -5.39 6.93 14.63
N LEU A 66 -5.26 6.27 13.48
CA LEU A 66 -4.54 6.81 12.33
C LEU A 66 -5.31 7.96 11.69
N PHE A 67 -6.62 7.80 11.56
CA PHE A 67 -7.51 8.80 10.97
C PHE A 67 -8.91 8.65 11.58
N CYS A 68 -9.72 9.68 11.43
CA CYS A 68 -11.08 9.71 11.97
C CYS A 68 -12.06 10.01 10.84
N LYS A 69 -12.42 8.97 10.10
CA LYS A 69 -13.36 9.03 8.99
C LYS A 69 -14.76 9.40 9.49
N PRO A 70 -15.48 10.35 8.86
CA PRO A 70 -16.90 10.54 9.12
C PRO A 70 -17.70 9.26 8.86
N ASP A 71 -18.70 8.98 9.68
CA ASP A 71 -19.49 7.74 9.60
C ASP A 71 -20.24 7.57 8.28
N ASP A 72 -20.57 8.67 7.62
CA ASP A 72 -21.24 8.72 6.32
C ASP A 72 -20.30 8.56 5.12
N LEU A 73 -18.99 8.56 5.34
CA LEU A 73 -18.01 8.37 4.29
C LEU A 73 -17.73 6.88 4.08
N ALA A 74 -18.21 6.33 2.98
CA ALA A 74 -17.76 5.02 2.52
C ALA A 74 -16.41 5.17 1.82
N LEU A 75 -15.37 4.49 2.30
CA LEU A 75 -14.07 4.49 1.63
C LEU A 75 -14.10 3.49 0.46
N THR A 76 -14.60 3.95 -0.68
CA THR A 76 -14.62 3.18 -1.93
C THR A 76 -13.25 3.16 -2.60
N PHE A 77 -13.07 2.26 -3.57
CA PHE A 77 -11.86 2.24 -4.40
C PHE A 77 -11.57 3.61 -5.04
N ASP A 78 -12.59 4.22 -5.65
CA ASP A 78 -12.41 5.51 -6.34
C ASP A 78 -12.04 6.63 -5.37
N GLN A 79 -12.65 6.68 -4.20
CA GLN A 79 -12.30 7.64 -3.16
C GLN A 79 -10.88 7.42 -2.63
N ALA A 80 -10.51 6.17 -2.39
CA ALA A 80 -9.16 5.83 -1.94
C ALA A 80 -8.11 6.20 -2.99
N GLU A 81 -8.37 5.92 -4.26
CA GLU A 81 -7.49 6.31 -5.36
C GLU A 81 -7.33 7.83 -5.44
N ASP A 82 -8.42 8.59 -5.31
CA ASP A 82 -8.37 10.07 -5.29
C ASP A 82 -7.58 10.62 -4.11
N ILE A 83 -7.75 10.06 -2.93
CA ILE A 83 -7.01 10.45 -1.72
C ILE A 83 -5.52 10.18 -1.93
N MET A 84 -5.17 8.99 -2.39
CA MET A 84 -3.80 8.59 -2.67
C MET A 84 -3.14 9.49 -3.72
N MET A 85 -3.84 9.81 -4.79
CA MET A 85 -3.30 10.64 -5.87
C MET A 85 -3.15 12.09 -5.46
N ARG A 86 -4.03 12.62 -4.62
CA ARG A 86 -3.86 13.97 -4.03
C ARG A 86 -2.67 14.03 -3.10
N GLU A 87 -2.49 13.04 -2.25
CA GLU A 87 -1.31 12.95 -1.39
C GLU A 87 -0.02 12.92 -2.23
N ALA A 88 0.01 12.13 -3.30
CA ALA A 88 1.13 12.10 -4.22
C ALA A 88 1.40 13.48 -4.86
N GLN A 89 0.36 14.21 -5.21
CA GLN A 89 0.49 15.55 -5.78
C GLN A 89 1.07 16.53 -4.75
N ASP A 90 0.67 16.45 -3.49
CA ASP A 90 1.22 17.28 -2.42
C ASP A 90 2.70 16.97 -2.14
N MET A 91 3.14 15.75 -2.46
CA MET A 91 4.53 15.31 -2.31
C MET A 91 5.40 15.52 -3.57
N LYS A 92 4.89 16.17 -4.61
CA LYS A 92 5.61 16.33 -5.89
C LYS A 92 6.98 17.01 -5.76
N ASP A 93 7.14 17.89 -4.78
CA ASP A 93 8.37 18.65 -4.54
C ASP A 93 9.34 17.94 -3.57
N VAL A 94 8.97 16.76 -3.07
CA VAL A 94 9.88 15.93 -2.27
C VAL A 94 11.00 15.42 -3.18
N VAL A 95 12.23 15.39 -2.65
CA VAL A 95 13.39 14.89 -3.39
C VAL A 95 13.14 13.48 -3.92
N GLY A 96 13.28 13.30 -5.24
CA GLY A 96 12.97 12.03 -5.93
C GLY A 96 11.50 11.85 -6.29
N GLY A 97 10.60 12.72 -5.82
CA GLY A 97 9.16 12.65 -6.06
C GLY A 97 8.47 11.46 -5.37
N PRO A 98 7.15 11.33 -5.52
CA PRO A 98 6.37 10.28 -4.84
C PRO A 98 6.39 8.90 -5.54
N GLY A 99 7.04 8.77 -6.70
CA GLY A 99 6.98 7.57 -7.55
C GLY A 99 7.44 6.27 -6.86
N ASP A 100 8.41 6.36 -5.97
CA ASP A 100 8.98 5.20 -5.25
C ASP A 100 8.26 4.90 -3.92
N TYR A 101 7.29 5.73 -3.54
CA TYR A 101 6.51 5.49 -2.33
C TYR A 101 5.50 4.37 -2.54
N PRO A 102 5.36 3.45 -1.56
CA PRO A 102 4.29 2.47 -1.59
C PRO A 102 2.92 3.15 -1.62
N VAL A 103 2.00 2.64 -2.42
CA VAL A 103 0.64 3.20 -2.50
C VAL A 103 -0.08 3.14 -1.16
N SER A 104 0.19 2.13 -0.33
CA SER A 104 -0.34 2.03 1.03
C SER A 104 0.11 3.20 1.92
N THR A 105 1.36 3.62 1.82
CA THR A 105 1.91 4.77 2.55
C THR A 105 1.23 6.07 2.12
N LEU A 106 1.06 6.26 0.81
CA LEU A 106 0.36 7.42 0.27
C LEU A 106 -1.11 7.45 0.69
N LEU A 107 -1.77 6.30 0.71
CA LEU A 107 -3.15 6.22 1.15
C LEU A 107 -3.30 6.54 2.64
N ILE A 108 -2.43 6.02 3.49
CA ILE A 108 -2.43 6.34 4.93
C ILE A 108 -2.19 7.83 5.14
N GLY A 109 -1.17 8.41 4.52
CA GLY A 109 -0.87 9.84 4.61
C GLY A 109 -2.05 10.70 4.14
N GLY A 110 -2.65 10.35 3.02
CA GLY A 110 -3.82 11.03 2.49
C GLY A 110 -5.06 10.94 3.40
N LEU A 111 -5.26 9.80 4.06
CA LEU A 111 -6.33 9.63 5.04
C LEU A 111 -6.10 10.47 6.30
N GLU A 112 -4.86 10.54 6.78
CA GLU A 112 -4.49 11.41 7.91
C GLU A 112 -4.76 12.89 7.59
N ASP A 113 -4.44 13.32 6.37
CA ASP A 113 -4.64 14.71 5.93
C ASP A 113 -6.11 15.03 5.64
N THR A 114 -6.86 14.06 5.07
CA THR A 114 -8.27 14.27 4.68
C THR A 114 -9.23 14.12 5.84
N SER A 115 -8.94 13.22 6.75
CA SER A 115 -9.80 12.85 7.88
C SER A 115 -9.01 12.81 9.19
N PRO A 116 -8.41 13.94 9.59
CA PRO A 116 -7.62 13.98 10.82
C PRO A 116 -8.51 13.76 12.04
N CYS A 117 -7.94 13.09 13.05
CA CYS A 117 -8.58 13.02 14.36
C CYS A 117 -8.38 14.35 15.10
N GLN A 118 -9.45 14.85 15.72
CA GLN A 118 -9.37 16.00 16.61
C GLN A 118 -8.81 15.53 17.96
N HIS A 119 -7.82 16.21 18.44
CA HIS A 119 -7.18 15.96 19.74
C HIS A 119 -7.67 16.95 20.77
#